data_4ee160386cf0cde64cd472385df2f3d3
#
_entry.id   4ee160386cf0cde64cd472385df2f3d3
#
_cell.length_a   1.000
_cell.length_b   1.000
_cell.length_c   1.000
_cell.angle_alpha   90.00
_cell.angle_beta   90.00
_cell.angle_gamma   90.00
#
_symmetry.space_group_name_H-M   'P 1'
#
loop_
_entity.id
_entity.type
_entity.pdbx_description
1 polymer ?
#
loop_
_entity_poly.entity_id
_entity_poly.type
_entity_poly.pdbx_seq_one_letter_code
_entity_poly.pdbx_strand_id
1 'polypeptide(L)'
;MSKKFEQIYNKSITKPEEFWREISEDIFWFKKPTKILNKSNPPFYKWFEDGTTNTCYNALDFHIDNGLGEKTALIYDSPITSNKAKFTYNELKSKVSKFAGALKNQGLQKGDRA
;
A
#
# COMPACT_ATOMS: atom_id res chain seq x y z
N MET A 1 6.86 -11.36 -25.95
CA MET A 1 6.87 -10.43 -24.78
C MET A 1 7.76 -9.22 -25.11
N SER A 2 7.54 -8.06 -24.48
CA SER A 2 8.43 -6.92 -24.74
C SER A 2 9.80 -7.16 -24.08
N LYS A 3 10.88 -6.74 -24.75
CA LYS A 3 12.26 -6.81 -24.19
C LYS A 3 12.36 -6.20 -22.77
N LYS A 4 11.57 -5.16 -22.50
CA LYS A 4 11.50 -4.51 -21.19
C LYS A 4 10.93 -5.44 -20.11
N PHE A 5 9.87 -6.21 -20.42
CA PHE A 5 9.31 -7.19 -19.49
C PHE A 5 10.33 -8.27 -19.12
N GLU A 6 11.02 -8.84 -20.12
CA GLU A 6 12.03 -9.89 -19.90
C GLU A 6 13.18 -9.39 -19.01
N GLN A 7 13.64 -8.16 -19.22
CA GLN A 7 14.70 -7.55 -18.39
C GLN A 7 14.25 -7.40 -16.93
N ILE A 8 13.05 -6.85 -16.70
CA ILE A 8 12.49 -6.67 -15.36
C ILE A 8 12.28 -8.02 -14.67
N TYR A 9 11.69 -8.98 -15.37
CA TYR A 9 11.46 -10.33 -14.85
C TYR A 9 12.77 -11.02 -14.48
N ASN A 10 13.75 -11.03 -15.39
CA ASN A 10 15.04 -11.64 -15.14
C ASN A 10 15.76 -10.99 -13.95
N LYS A 11 15.71 -9.66 -13.81
CA LYS A 11 16.26 -8.96 -12.64
C LYS A 11 15.58 -9.39 -11.35
N SER A 12 14.25 -9.52 -11.34
CA SER A 12 13.49 -9.89 -10.14
C SER A 12 13.82 -11.29 -9.61
N ILE A 13 14.19 -12.23 -10.48
CA ILE A 13 14.54 -13.61 -10.09
C ILE A 13 16.03 -13.82 -9.85
N THR A 14 16.90 -13.12 -10.60
CA THR A 14 18.36 -13.29 -10.48
C THR A 14 18.98 -12.41 -9.41
N LYS A 15 18.38 -11.22 -9.16
CA LYS A 15 18.84 -10.23 -8.20
C LYS A 15 17.67 -9.69 -7.34
N PRO A 16 16.98 -10.55 -6.60
CA PRO A 16 15.73 -10.16 -5.92
C PRO A 16 15.94 -9.04 -4.89
N GLU A 17 17.01 -9.02 -4.11
CA GLU A 17 17.24 -7.98 -3.10
C GLU A 17 17.50 -6.61 -3.73
N GLU A 18 18.26 -6.56 -4.85
CA GLU A 18 18.51 -5.33 -5.59
C GLU A 18 17.20 -4.82 -6.23
N PHE A 19 16.47 -5.72 -6.88
CA PHE A 19 15.19 -5.41 -7.52
C PHE A 19 14.17 -4.84 -6.52
N TRP A 20 13.93 -5.54 -5.41
CA TRP A 20 12.95 -5.09 -4.43
C TRP A 20 13.39 -3.86 -3.65
N ARG A 21 14.70 -3.62 -3.49
CA ARG A 21 15.21 -2.36 -2.96
C ARG A 21 14.79 -1.18 -3.84
N GLU A 22 15.00 -1.29 -5.15
CA GLU A 22 14.62 -0.24 -6.10
C GLU A 22 13.12 0.01 -6.12
N ILE A 23 12.30 -1.05 -6.24
CA ILE A 23 10.84 -0.94 -6.25
C ILE A 23 10.31 -0.36 -4.93
N SER A 24 10.97 -0.65 -3.80
CA SER A 24 10.55 -0.11 -2.50
C SER A 24 10.75 1.39 -2.33
N GLU A 25 11.53 2.05 -3.21
CA GLU A 25 11.66 3.52 -3.21
C GLU A 25 10.39 4.23 -3.68
N ASP A 26 9.51 3.55 -4.42
CA ASP A 26 8.21 4.08 -4.84
C ASP A 26 7.17 4.12 -3.70
N ILE A 27 7.49 3.51 -2.56
CA ILE A 27 6.63 3.45 -1.39
C ILE A 27 7.10 4.47 -0.35
N PHE A 28 6.14 5.19 0.26
CA PHE A 28 6.47 6.02 1.42
C PHE A 28 6.71 5.15 2.65
N TRP A 29 7.86 5.33 3.29
CA TRP A 29 8.26 4.68 4.52
C TRP A 29 8.39 5.70 5.66
N PHE A 30 7.75 5.45 6.78
CA PHE A 30 8.03 6.21 8.03
C PHE A 30 9.42 5.88 8.57
N LYS A 31 9.87 4.63 8.37
CA LYS A 31 11.24 4.19 8.58
C LYS A 31 11.65 3.31 7.40
N LYS A 32 12.61 3.77 6.62
CA LYS A 32 13.13 2.98 5.49
C LYS A 32 13.77 1.70 5.97
N PRO A 33 13.54 0.55 5.30
CA PRO A 33 14.20 -0.70 5.63
C PRO A 33 15.69 -0.63 5.28
N THR A 34 16.54 -1.14 6.16
CA THR A 34 17.97 -1.33 5.87
C THR A 34 18.24 -2.73 5.33
N LYS A 35 17.43 -3.71 5.76
CA LYS A 35 17.52 -5.11 5.33
C LYS A 35 16.32 -5.44 4.44
N ILE A 36 16.59 -5.71 3.18
CA ILE A 36 15.54 -6.02 2.20
C ILE A 36 14.99 -7.42 2.40
N LEU A 37 15.87 -8.42 2.52
CA LEU A 37 15.50 -9.82 2.71
C LEU A 37 16.28 -10.45 3.85
N ASN A 38 15.59 -11.00 4.83
CA ASN A 38 16.16 -11.81 5.88
C ASN A 38 15.97 -13.29 5.57
N LYS A 39 17.09 -14.01 5.35
CA LYS A 39 17.14 -15.44 5.03
C LYS A 39 17.62 -16.31 6.21
N SER A 40 17.69 -15.77 7.43
CA SER A 40 18.27 -16.46 8.58
C SER A 40 17.47 -17.67 9.07
N ASN A 41 16.19 -17.78 8.69
CA ASN A 41 15.31 -18.88 9.11
C ASN A 41 14.59 -19.52 7.91
N PRO A 42 15.27 -20.29 7.03
CA PRO A 42 14.60 -20.95 5.90
C PRO A 42 13.59 -22.00 6.41
N PRO A 43 12.46 -22.20 5.72
CA PRO A 43 11.97 -21.50 4.53
C PRO A 43 11.21 -20.20 4.85
N PHE A 44 11.13 -19.77 6.09
CA PHE A 44 10.36 -18.62 6.57
C PHE A 44 11.17 -17.33 6.42
N TYR A 45 11.27 -16.83 5.19
CA TYR A 45 11.96 -15.58 4.90
C TYR A 45 11.13 -14.38 5.30
N LYS A 46 11.79 -13.26 5.68
CA LYS A 46 11.13 -12.01 6.00
C LYS A 46 11.65 -10.89 5.09
N TRP A 47 10.72 -10.13 4.54
CA TRP A 47 10.99 -8.97 3.70
C TRP A 47 10.82 -7.68 4.49
N PHE A 48 11.73 -6.72 4.31
CA PHE A 48 11.64 -5.38 4.87
C PHE A 48 11.40 -5.35 6.39
N GLU A 49 11.97 -6.29 7.13
CA GLU A 49 11.68 -6.60 8.53
C GLU A 49 11.84 -5.40 9.49
N ASP A 50 12.79 -4.51 9.21
CA ASP A 50 13.11 -3.34 10.02
C ASP A 50 12.48 -2.03 9.47
N GLY A 51 11.73 -2.11 8.37
CA GLY A 51 10.98 -1.00 7.80
C GLY A 51 9.64 -0.76 8.48
N THR A 52 9.13 0.45 8.40
CA THR A 52 7.79 0.81 8.88
C THR A 52 7.06 1.61 7.82
N THR A 53 5.93 1.11 7.38
CA THR A 53 5.03 1.79 6.43
C THR A 53 3.58 1.59 6.87
N ASN A 54 2.67 2.35 6.25
CA ASN A 54 1.22 2.20 6.43
C ASN A 54 0.56 2.23 5.05
N THR A 55 -0.15 1.17 4.72
CA THR A 55 -0.80 1.01 3.41
C THR A 55 -1.89 2.08 3.20
N CYS A 56 -2.67 2.38 4.22
CA CYS A 56 -3.71 3.41 4.14
C CYS A 56 -3.10 4.80 3.89
N TYR A 57 -2.01 5.14 4.60
CA TYR A 57 -1.29 6.39 4.38
C TYR A 57 -0.79 6.50 2.93
N ASN A 58 -0.14 5.46 2.42
CA ASN A 58 0.34 5.43 1.03
C ASN A 58 -0.79 5.56 0.01
N ALA A 59 -1.95 4.96 0.29
CA ALA A 59 -3.08 4.98 -0.64
C ALA A 59 -3.88 6.29 -0.62
N LEU A 60 -3.89 7.02 0.49
CA LEU A 60 -4.75 8.20 0.68
C LEU A 60 -3.96 9.45 1.10
N ASP A 61 -3.41 9.45 2.31
CA ASP A 61 -2.81 10.63 2.94
C ASP A 61 -1.62 11.15 2.14
N PHE A 62 -0.76 10.28 1.67
CA PHE A 62 0.40 10.63 0.85
C PHE A 62 0.02 11.44 -0.40
N HIS A 63 -1.09 11.06 -1.06
CA HIS A 63 -1.58 11.79 -2.23
C HIS A 63 -2.16 13.16 -1.87
N ILE A 64 -2.84 13.26 -0.72
CA ILE A 64 -3.37 14.53 -0.21
C ILE A 64 -2.23 15.49 0.15
N ASP A 65 -1.20 14.99 0.85
CA ASP A 65 -0.01 15.75 1.23
C ASP A 65 0.79 16.24 0.01
N ASN A 66 0.66 15.54 -1.13
CA ASN A 66 1.21 15.94 -2.43
C ASN A 66 0.25 16.79 -3.30
N GLY A 67 -0.80 17.38 -2.70
CA GLY A 67 -1.68 18.34 -3.37
C GLY A 67 -2.78 17.72 -4.25
N LEU A 68 -3.01 16.40 -4.16
CA LEU A 68 -4.02 15.70 -4.96
C LEU A 68 -5.35 15.49 -4.24
N GLY A 69 -5.58 16.21 -3.11
CA GLY A 69 -6.74 16.01 -2.26
C GLY A 69 -8.10 16.09 -2.98
N GLU A 70 -8.23 17.00 -3.93
CA GLU A 70 -9.47 17.19 -4.72
C GLU A 70 -9.56 16.30 -5.97
N LYS A 71 -8.51 15.52 -6.28
CA LYS A 71 -8.54 14.60 -7.39
C LYS A 71 -9.44 13.40 -7.08
N THR A 72 -10.18 12.91 -8.08
CA THR A 72 -10.97 11.68 -7.95
C THR A 72 -10.07 10.49 -7.63
N ALA A 73 -10.27 9.88 -6.47
CA ALA A 73 -9.54 8.70 -5.99
C ALA A 73 -10.29 7.40 -6.28
N LEU A 74 -11.63 7.43 -6.24
CA LEU A 74 -12.48 6.26 -6.41
C LEU A 74 -13.69 6.59 -7.29
N ILE A 75 -13.95 5.74 -8.26
CA ILE A 75 -15.19 5.73 -9.04
C ILE A 75 -15.92 4.42 -8.73
N TYR A 76 -17.13 4.55 -8.21
CA TYR A 76 -18.04 3.43 -7.96
C TYR A 76 -19.13 3.40 -9.02
N ASP A 77 -19.32 2.27 -9.65
CA ASP A 77 -20.40 2.04 -10.61
C ASP A 77 -20.95 0.63 -10.39
N SER A 78 -22.19 0.53 -9.92
CA SER A 78 -22.85 -0.76 -9.65
C SER A 78 -24.07 -0.93 -10.54
N PRO A 79 -24.04 -1.87 -11.48
CA PRO A 79 -25.21 -2.17 -12.32
C PRO A 79 -26.35 -2.83 -11.52
N ILE A 80 -26.04 -3.46 -10.38
CA ILE A 80 -27.04 -4.14 -9.52
C ILE A 80 -27.90 -3.10 -8.79
N THR A 81 -27.28 -2.07 -8.23
CA THR A 81 -27.99 -1.02 -7.47
C THR A 81 -28.31 0.21 -8.30
N SER A 82 -27.83 0.28 -9.55
CA SER A 82 -27.88 1.45 -10.44
C SER A 82 -27.24 2.71 -9.82
N ASN A 83 -26.40 2.54 -8.82
CA ASN A 83 -25.73 3.63 -8.14
C ASN A 83 -24.35 3.91 -8.74
N LYS A 84 -24.09 5.19 -8.99
CA LYS A 84 -22.77 5.70 -9.40
C LYS A 84 -22.33 6.76 -8.41
N ALA A 85 -21.06 6.72 -8.02
CA ALA A 85 -20.47 7.72 -7.14
C ALA A 85 -19.02 7.98 -7.50
N LYS A 86 -18.54 9.18 -7.21
CA LYS A 86 -17.13 9.55 -7.29
C LYS A 86 -16.72 10.11 -5.93
N PHE A 87 -15.53 9.76 -5.50
CA PHE A 87 -14.96 10.27 -4.26
C PHE A 87 -13.58 10.85 -4.54
N THR A 88 -13.33 12.04 -4.03
CA THR A 88 -11.99 12.63 -4.01
C THR A 88 -11.13 11.93 -2.94
N TYR A 89 -9.80 12.15 -2.95
CA TYR A 89 -8.93 11.66 -1.89
C TYR A 89 -9.35 12.18 -0.51
N ASN A 90 -9.72 13.47 -0.40
CA ASN A 90 -10.19 14.07 0.85
C ASN A 90 -11.48 13.42 1.36
N GLU A 91 -12.46 13.22 0.49
CA GLU A 91 -13.72 12.57 0.85
C GLU A 91 -13.51 11.12 1.26
N LEU A 92 -12.66 10.38 0.53
CA LEU A 92 -12.36 8.99 0.82
C LEU A 92 -11.61 8.86 2.16
N LYS A 93 -10.61 9.71 2.43
CA LYS A 93 -9.91 9.78 3.72
C LYS A 93 -10.90 10.02 4.87
N SER A 94 -11.84 10.95 4.71
CA SER A 94 -12.87 11.24 5.74
C SER A 94 -13.72 9.99 6.04
N LYS A 95 -14.16 9.27 4.99
CA LYS A 95 -14.96 8.04 5.15
C LYS A 95 -14.16 6.92 5.83
N VAL A 96 -12.91 6.70 5.39
CA VAL A 96 -12.01 5.68 5.95
C VAL A 96 -11.71 5.98 7.43
N SER A 97 -11.44 7.23 7.79
CA SER A 97 -11.20 7.64 9.17
C SER A 97 -12.41 7.41 10.08
N LYS A 98 -13.63 7.73 9.60
CA LYS A 98 -14.86 7.47 10.34
C LYS A 98 -15.08 5.96 10.54
N PHE A 99 -14.85 5.16 9.53
CA PHE A 99 -14.98 3.70 9.61
C PHE A 99 -13.97 3.11 10.57
N ALA A 100 -12.70 3.53 10.50
CA ALA A 100 -11.66 3.10 11.44
C ALA A 100 -12.02 3.46 12.89
N GLY A 101 -12.59 4.66 13.13
CA GLY A 101 -13.11 5.06 14.43
C GLY A 101 -14.24 4.16 14.92
N ALA A 102 -15.18 3.79 14.05
CA ALA A 102 -16.26 2.86 14.38
C ALA A 102 -15.73 1.48 14.79
N LEU A 103 -14.78 0.92 14.03
CA LEU A 103 -14.13 -0.36 14.35
C LEU A 103 -13.42 -0.31 15.71
N LYS A 104 -12.68 0.78 15.96
CA LYS A 104 -12.02 0.99 17.26
C LYS A 104 -13.02 1.05 18.42
N ASN A 105 -14.15 1.72 18.24
CA ASN A 105 -15.21 1.77 19.25
C ASN A 105 -15.88 0.41 19.50
N GLN A 106 -15.83 -0.51 18.53
CA GLN A 106 -16.24 -1.91 18.68
C GLN A 106 -15.19 -2.80 19.36
N GLY A 107 -14.06 -2.21 19.78
CA GLY A 107 -13.01 -2.93 20.49
C GLY A 107 -11.88 -3.48 19.63
N LEU A 108 -11.87 -3.21 18.31
CA LEU A 108 -10.81 -3.68 17.43
C LEU A 108 -9.45 -3.10 17.85
N GLN A 109 -8.46 -3.97 17.98
CA GLN A 109 -7.10 -3.61 18.42
C GLN A 109 -6.06 -4.06 17.39
N LYS A 110 -4.83 -3.58 17.57
CA LYS A 110 -3.69 -3.99 16.76
C LYS A 110 -3.44 -5.50 16.91
N GLY A 111 -3.46 -6.22 15.80
CA GLY A 111 -3.27 -7.68 15.75
C GLY A 111 -4.56 -8.46 15.57
N ASP A 112 -5.70 -7.83 15.72
CA ASP A 112 -6.99 -8.46 15.47
C ASP A 112 -7.19 -8.71 13.96
N ARG A 113 -8.04 -9.67 13.66
CA ARG A 113 -8.52 -9.96 12.30
C ARG A 113 -9.95 -9.48 12.20
N ALA A 114 -10.21 -8.64 11.20
CA ALA A 114 -11.54 -8.09 10.91
C ALA A 114 -12.10 -8.67 9.59
#